data_c37fb6a885060a6787ca96effb90d176
#
_entry.id   c37fb6a885060a6787ca96effb90d176
#
_cell.length_a   1.000
_cell.length_b   1.000
_cell.length_c   1.000
_cell.angle_alpha   90.00
_cell.angle_beta   90.00
_cell.angle_gamma   90.00
#
_symmetry.space_group_name_H-M   'P 1'
#
loop_
_entity.id
_entity.type
_entity.pdbx_description
1 polymer ?
#
loop_
_entity_poly.entity_id
_entity_poly.type
_entity_poly.pdbx_seq_one_letter_code
_entity_poly.pdbx_strand_id
1 'polypeptide(L)'
;MTNKIIGRVLATEKKPTTIDDFTFWTDPELILNPFDIVKVQHVNNSFSYGVIEDIAHITDAASFLTNFISSDFGDVSAEGNTLRVGMNYVTAKVVCNTNNIYIPVQNNAKVMLATAEEINYALGLNDIRNPLICGYLEMYEGTKGCERVTLPVNLNSKFIIGPEGAHLNISGISGLASKTSYAMFLLKAIQDSYMKKNSKDEDEDNVAFVLFNVKGKDLLAIDQINDFADESNPEAARKDTFEKYEKLGLAAEPFKNVRYYYPYSIPKTRHWNTYMTPEEVEDNIKKKKAKKFKYIYKYDKENLDLMFANIDDSTQTMESIISYIMSGQGRFNQVSDWQDFLEAVKEKCSSETSGKDKEIPVASWRKFYRIINKSITDNKIFARDIREEDSETRIGDALKYIKKNEVHVIDIAKLSEDKQAYVFGDALRTIYDLQLGQYSGEEGVNPPSRIV
;
A
#
# COMPACT_ATOMS: atom_id res chain seq x y z
N MET A 1 -4.13 34.13 17.82
CA MET A 1 -2.74 34.12 18.33
C MET A 1 -1.68 34.05 17.21
N THR A 2 -1.97 34.52 16.04
CA THR A 2 -1.27 34.17 14.78
C THR A 2 -0.22 35.18 14.31
N ASN A 3 0.11 36.21 15.08
CA ASN A 3 1.10 37.23 14.71
C ASN A 3 2.23 37.38 15.71
N LYS A 4 2.50 36.37 16.57
CA LYS A 4 3.63 36.42 17.48
C LYS A 4 4.92 36.27 16.67
N ILE A 5 5.79 37.28 16.77
CA ILE A 5 7.13 37.24 16.19
C ILE A 5 7.94 36.21 16.96
N ILE A 6 8.48 35.22 16.25
CA ILE A 6 9.32 34.14 16.80
C ILE A 6 10.80 34.32 16.48
N GLY A 7 11.13 35.23 15.57
CA GLY A 7 12.51 35.49 15.17
C GLY A 7 12.63 36.59 14.13
N ARG A 8 13.86 36.82 13.67
CA ARG A 8 14.15 37.77 12.61
C ARG A 8 15.18 37.20 11.65
N VAL A 9 15.02 37.54 10.38
CA VAL A 9 15.92 37.13 9.31
C VAL A 9 17.32 37.63 9.52
N LEU A 10 18.30 36.78 9.32
CA LEU A 10 19.73 37.06 9.29
C LEU A 10 20.24 37.01 7.86
N ALA A 11 20.89 38.04 7.42
CA ALA A 11 21.64 38.04 6.19
C ALA A 11 23.03 38.67 6.43
N THR A 12 24.05 38.00 5.99
CA THR A 12 25.46 38.48 6.07
C THR A 12 26.11 38.38 4.70
N GLU A 13 27.25 39.05 4.53
CA GLU A 13 28.02 38.93 3.30
C GLU A 13 28.43 37.47 3.00
N LYS A 14 28.77 36.68 4.03
CA LYS A 14 29.17 35.26 3.89
C LYS A 14 28.02 34.32 3.78
N LYS A 15 26.84 34.67 4.31
CA LYS A 15 25.60 33.85 4.24
C LYS A 15 24.43 34.78 3.90
N PRO A 16 24.27 35.17 2.63
CA PRO A 16 23.14 35.99 2.17
C PRO A 16 21.84 35.18 2.20
N THR A 17 20.71 35.86 2.24
CA THR A 17 19.43 35.30 1.87
C THR A 17 19.36 35.10 0.35
N THR A 18 18.73 34.08 -0.11
CA THR A 18 18.55 33.77 -1.55
C THR A 18 17.06 33.75 -1.93
N ILE A 19 16.75 33.46 -3.15
CA ILE A 19 15.35 33.22 -3.58
C ILE A 19 14.83 31.88 -3.07
N ASP A 20 15.74 30.94 -2.76
CA ASP A 20 15.43 29.59 -2.35
C ASP A 20 15.39 29.38 -0.85
N ASP A 21 16.21 30.16 -0.10
CA ASP A 21 16.36 30.00 1.34
C ASP A 21 16.58 31.32 2.09
N PHE A 22 16.25 31.30 3.38
CA PHE A 22 16.62 32.35 4.33
C PHE A 22 16.94 31.74 5.70
N THR A 23 17.77 32.46 6.45
CA THR A 23 18.13 32.10 7.82
C THR A 23 17.56 33.11 8.78
N PHE A 24 17.11 32.70 9.95
CA PHE A 24 16.63 33.59 10.99
C PHE A 24 17.11 33.14 12.38
N TRP A 25 17.29 34.07 13.29
CA TRP A 25 17.53 33.76 14.69
C TRP A 25 16.22 33.67 15.46
N THR A 26 16.21 32.85 16.52
CA THR A 26 15.06 32.65 17.39
C THR A 26 15.51 32.56 18.84
N ASP A 27 14.55 32.69 19.75
CA ASP A 27 14.76 32.47 21.17
C ASP A 27 15.35 31.07 21.42
N PRO A 28 16.45 30.96 22.22
CA PRO A 28 17.08 29.67 22.53
C PRO A 28 16.13 28.63 23.16
N GLU A 29 15.12 29.09 23.90
CA GLU A 29 14.12 28.21 24.54
C GLU A 29 12.91 27.88 23.65
N LEU A 30 12.83 28.49 22.48
CA LEU A 30 11.72 28.21 21.56
C LEU A 30 11.92 26.87 20.88
N ILE A 31 10.98 25.95 21.08
CA ILE A 31 10.95 24.66 20.38
C ILE A 31 10.34 24.90 19.01
N LEU A 32 11.10 24.58 17.99
CA LEU A 32 10.67 24.46 16.58
C LEU A 32 11.09 23.09 16.07
N ASN A 33 10.38 22.57 15.10
CA ASN A 33 10.68 21.25 14.56
C ASN A 33 11.08 21.35 13.08
N PRO A 34 11.94 20.46 12.58
CA PRO A 34 12.12 20.30 11.14
C PRO A 34 10.76 20.06 10.46
N PHE A 35 10.59 20.64 9.29
CA PHE A 35 9.36 20.65 8.49
C PHE A 35 8.23 21.57 9.00
N ASP A 36 8.36 22.24 10.14
CA ASP A 36 7.42 23.31 10.50
C ASP A 36 7.45 24.44 9.45
N ILE A 37 6.28 25.05 9.20
CA ILE A 37 6.15 26.17 8.26
C ILE A 37 6.23 27.49 9.02
N VAL A 38 7.10 28.36 8.56
CA VAL A 38 7.19 29.74 9.05
C VAL A 38 6.78 30.72 7.97
N LYS A 39 6.20 31.85 8.37
CA LYS A 39 5.95 32.99 7.48
C LYS A 39 6.89 34.15 7.82
N VAL A 40 7.37 34.80 6.79
CA VAL A 40 8.24 35.96 6.91
C VAL A 40 7.65 37.14 6.18
N GLN A 41 7.69 38.32 6.83
CA GLN A 41 7.25 39.57 6.22
C GLN A 41 8.15 39.91 5.04
N HIS A 42 7.54 40.26 3.92
CA HIS A 42 8.25 40.56 2.68
C HIS A 42 7.82 41.90 2.10
N VAL A 43 8.43 42.35 1.01
CA VAL A 43 8.13 43.65 0.36
C VAL A 43 6.65 43.68 -0.14
N ASN A 44 6.16 44.89 -0.33
CA ASN A 44 4.79 45.13 -0.83
C ASN A 44 3.69 44.52 0.07
N ASN A 45 3.89 44.49 1.36
CA ASN A 45 2.98 43.87 2.34
C ASN A 45 2.66 42.42 2.06
N SER A 46 3.55 41.72 1.36
CA SER A 46 3.42 40.29 1.13
C SER A 46 4.06 39.44 2.23
N PHE A 47 3.83 38.14 2.20
CA PHE A 47 4.48 37.18 3.06
C PHE A 47 5.10 36.07 2.20
N SER A 48 6.33 35.70 2.53
CA SER A 48 6.93 34.45 2.03
C SER A 48 6.80 33.38 3.08
N TYR A 49 6.58 32.13 2.64
CA TYR A 49 6.52 30.97 3.53
C TYR A 49 7.74 30.09 3.32
N GLY A 50 8.27 29.57 4.41
CA GLY A 50 9.42 28.67 4.37
C GLY A 50 9.22 27.44 5.24
N VAL A 51 9.72 26.29 4.75
CA VAL A 51 9.82 25.04 5.50
C VAL A 51 11.14 25.03 6.26
N ILE A 52 11.11 24.74 7.55
CA ILE A 52 12.33 24.60 8.37
C ILE A 52 13.08 23.35 7.91
N GLU A 53 14.32 23.54 7.45
CA GLU A 53 15.21 22.42 7.06
C GLU A 53 16.20 22.07 8.18
N ASP A 54 16.74 23.07 8.87
CA ASP A 54 17.78 22.87 9.88
C ASP A 54 17.69 23.87 11.01
N ILE A 55 18.07 23.45 12.21
CA ILE A 55 18.15 24.28 13.42
C ILE A 55 19.51 24.04 14.03
N ALA A 56 20.31 25.08 14.14
CA ALA A 56 21.64 25.00 14.68
C ALA A 56 21.84 25.99 15.83
N HIS A 57 22.69 25.62 16.79
CA HIS A 57 23.11 26.47 17.89
C HIS A 57 24.53 26.97 17.66
N ILE A 58 24.75 28.29 17.80
CA ILE A 58 26.08 28.89 17.73
C ILE A 58 26.37 29.69 18.98
N THR A 59 27.66 29.77 19.31
CA THR A 59 28.18 30.58 20.38
C THR A 59 29.26 31.54 19.84
N ASP A 60 29.71 32.48 20.65
CA ASP A 60 30.78 33.40 20.32
C ASP A 60 32.18 32.74 20.32
N ALA A 61 32.27 31.44 20.59
CA ALA A 61 33.54 30.71 20.56
C ALA A 61 34.10 30.58 19.13
N ALA A 62 35.35 30.95 18.92
CA ALA A 62 36.00 30.89 17.59
C ALA A 62 36.25 29.44 17.12
N SER A 63 36.35 28.49 18.05
CA SER A 63 36.54 27.05 17.72
C SER A 63 36.04 26.15 18.85
N PHE A 64 35.87 24.86 18.58
CA PHE A 64 35.57 23.87 19.62
C PHE A 64 36.65 23.81 20.71
N LEU A 65 37.94 23.98 20.33
CA LEU A 65 39.05 24.00 21.27
C LEU A 65 38.96 25.22 22.20
N THR A 66 38.61 26.39 21.68
CA THR A 66 38.41 27.61 22.50
C THR A 66 37.29 27.40 23.51
N ASN A 67 36.21 26.74 23.08
CA ASN A 67 35.09 26.41 23.97
C ASN A 67 35.50 25.41 25.06
N PHE A 68 36.25 24.37 24.70
CA PHE A 68 36.79 23.38 25.62
C PHE A 68 37.71 24.01 26.68
N ILE A 69 38.66 24.84 26.29
CA ILE A 69 39.57 25.52 27.18
C ILE A 69 38.83 26.45 28.15
N SER A 70 37.84 27.21 27.67
CA SER A 70 37.05 28.10 28.51
C SER A 70 36.05 27.41 29.43
N SER A 71 35.81 26.11 29.23
CA SER A 71 35.00 25.23 30.08
C SER A 71 35.88 24.38 30.98
N ASP A 72 36.92 24.98 31.58
CA ASP A 72 37.86 24.35 32.49
C ASP A 72 38.48 23.03 31.96
N PHE A 73 38.95 23.11 30.72
CA PHE A 73 39.56 21.97 29.99
C PHE A 73 38.64 20.74 29.94
N GLY A 74 37.32 20.96 29.86
CA GLY A 74 36.34 19.90 29.69
C GLY A 74 35.94 19.18 30.97
N ASP A 75 36.12 19.80 32.14
CA ASP A 75 35.51 19.29 33.36
C ASP A 75 33.99 19.48 33.26
N VAL A 76 33.28 18.34 33.03
CA VAL A 76 31.81 18.31 32.89
C VAL A 76 31.09 18.64 34.21
N SER A 77 31.79 18.62 35.35
CA SER A 77 31.23 18.91 36.66
C SER A 77 31.40 20.38 37.06
N ALA A 78 32.28 21.13 36.38
CA ALA A 78 32.53 22.54 36.66
C ALA A 78 31.36 23.40 36.13
N GLU A 79 30.77 24.17 37.01
CA GLU A 79 29.89 25.27 36.59
C GLU A 79 30.75 26.36 35.94
N GLY A 80 30.51 26.62 34.66
CA GLY A 80 31.26 27.64 33.92
C GLY A 80 31.13 29.02 34.55
N ASN A 81 32.25 29.63 34.94
CA ASN A 81 32.28 30.95 35.53
C ASN A 81 31.85 32.10 34.61
N THR A 82 31.69 31.80 33.31
CA THR A 82 31.23 32.73 32.28
C THR A 82 30.24 32.09 31.36
N LEU A 83 29.00 32.58 31.37
CA LEU A 83 28.01 32.21 30.38
C LEU A 83 28.40 32.79 29.01
N ARG A 84 28.67 31.92 28.03
CA ARG A 84 28.88 32.39 26.66
C ARG A 84 27.54 32.77 26.03
N VAL A 85 27.57 33.84 25.25
CA VAL A 85 26.41 34.21 24.44
C VAL A 85 26.22 33.17 23.34
N GLY A 86 25.04 32.61 23.33
CA GLY A 86 24.65 31.63 22.30
C GLY A 86 23.29 31.98 21.71
N MET A 87 23.06 31.57 20.49
CA MET A 87 21.75 31.68 19.84
C MET A 87 21.44 30.49 18.97
N ASN A 88 20.16 30.20 18.85
CA ASN A 88 19.68 29.27 17.83
C ASN A 88 19.41 30.05 16.54
N TYR A 89 19.87 29.49 15.41
CA TYR A 89 19.47 29.97 14.10
C TYR A 89 18.85 28.85 13.31
N VAL A 90 17.89 29.21 12.48
CA VAL A 90 17.06 28.28 11.72
C VAL A 90 17.23 28.58 10.25
N THR A 91 17.44 27.57 9.44
CA THR A 91 17.44 27.67 7.98
C THR A 91 16.10 27.19 7.46
N ALA A 92 15.43 27.99 6.64
CA ALA A 92 14.14 27.68 6.06
C ALA A 92 14.19 27.84 4.53
N LYS A 93 13.63 26.86 3.83
CA LYS A 93 13.51 26.85 2.37
C LYS A 93 12.21 27.51 1.95
N VAL A 94 12.30 28.50 1.06
CA VAL A 94 11.14 29.23 0.56
C VAL A 94 10.26 28.30 -0.31
N VAL A 95 8.96 28.22 0.00
CA VAL A 95 7.99 27.41 -0.76
C VAL A 95 7.07 28.26 -1.61
N CYS A 96 6.64 29.43 -1.13
CA CYS A 96 5.84 30.36 -1.92
C CYS A 96 5.85 31.78 -1.32
N ASN A 97 5.28 32.74 -2.07
CA ASN A 97 5.00 34.10 -1.64
C ASN A 97 3.56 34.47 -2.02
N THR A 98 2.86 35.21 -1.16
CA THR A 98 1.45 35.60 -1.38
C THR A 98 1.20 36.39 -2.65
N ASN A 99 2.21 37.11 -3.17
CA ASN A 99 2.11 37.97 -4.35
C ASN A 99 3.02 37.50 -5.48
N ASN A 100 3.52 36.25 -5.43
CA ASN A 100 4.49 35.70 -6.41
C ASN A 100 5.75 36.56 -6.56
N ILE A 101 6.28 37.08 -5.46
CA ILE A 101 7.52 37.89 -5.43
C ILE A 101 8.69 36.98 -5.18
N TYR A 102 9.57 36.86 -6.17
CA TYR A 102 10.75 35.97 -6.17
C TYR A 102 12.07 36.74 -6.00
N ILE A 103 12.13 37.64 -5.03
CA ILE A 103 13.39 38.27 -4.59
C ILE A 103 13.74 37.78 -3.17
N PRO A 104 15.03 37.83 -2.76
CA PRO A 104 15.43 37.39 -1.43
C PRO A 104 14.71 38.15 -0.31
N VAL A 105 14.38 37.46 0.76
CA VAL A 105 13.82 38.05 1.96
C VAL A 105 14.84 39.02 2.59
N GLN A 106 14.39 40.18 3.03
CA GLN A 106 15.28 41.22 3.55
C GLN A 106 15.78 40.87 4.96
N ASN A 107 17.01 41.29 5.24
CA ASN A 107 17.56 41.21 6.58
C ASN A 107 16.66 41.91 7.62
N ASN A 108 16.57 41.33 8.83
CA ASN A 108 15.77 41.81 9.94
C ASN A 108 14.25 41.73 9.74
N ALA A 109 13.76 41.10 8.64
CA ALA A 109 12.34 40.85 8.45
C ALA A 109 11.78 39.98 9.60
N LYS A 110 10.51 40.21 9.96
CA LYS A 110 9.84 39.48 11.05
C LYS A 110 9.45 38.09 10.60
N VAL A 111 9.80 37.08 11.40
CA VAL A 111 9.41 35.70 11.21
C VAL A 111 8.36 35.32 12.26
N MET A 112 7.31 34.62 11.81
CA MET A 112 6.16 34.21 12.60
C MET A 112 5.77 32.78 12.25
N LEU A 113 4.98 32.13 13.11
CA LEU A 113 4.36 30.84 12.75
C LEU A 113 3.20 31.09 11.79
N ALA A 114 2.99 30.14 10.86
CA ALA A 114 1.86 30.19 9.93
C ALA A 114 0.60 29.60 10.57
N THR A 115 -0.57 30.07 10.16
CA THR A 115 -1.86 29.46 10.54
C THR A 115 -2.12 28.21 9.71
N ALA A 116 -3.10 27.39 10.13
CA ALA A 116 -3.56 26.26 9.36
C ALA A 116 -3.94 26.59 7.90
N GLU A 117 -4.62 27.71 7.71
CA GLU A 117 -5.02 28.21 6.37
C GLU A 117 -3.80 28.64 5.54
N GLU A 118 -2.84 29.31 6.18
CA GLU A 118 -1.60 29.75 5.55
C GLU A 118 -0.70 28.55 5.18
N ILE A 119 -0.67 27.50 6.01
CA ILE A 119 0.04 26.25 5.72
C ILE A 119 -0.59 25.56 4.51
N ASN A 120 -1.92 25.44 4.48
CA ASN A 120 -2.63 24.87 3.33
C ASN A 120 -2.33 25.62 2.03
N TYR A 121 -2.30 26.97 2.11
CA TYR A 121 -1.93 27.80 0.98
C TYR A 121 -0.47 27.58 0.58
N ALA A 122 0.45 27.63 1.54
CA ALA A 122 1.89 27.49 1.29
C ALA A 122 2.27 26.16 0.62
N LEU A 123 1.59 25.09 0.99
CA LEU A 123 1.82 23.75 0.47
C LEU A 123 0.94 23.41 -0.75
N GLY A 124 0.04 24.31 -1.17
CA GLY A 124 -0.86 24.08 -2.29
C GLY A 124 -1.90 22.96 -2.05
N LEU A 125 -2.21 22.66 -0.78
CA LEU A 125 -3.10 21.55 -0.42
C LEU A 125 -4.58 21.84 -0.81
N ASN A 126 -4.96 23.11 -0.95
CA ASN A 126 -6.31 23.51 -1.34
C ASN A 126 -6.58 23.33 -2.84
N ASP A 127 -5.55 23.24 -3.67
CA ASP A 127 -5.66 23.21 -5.13
C ASP A 127 -5.67 21.80 -5.71
N ILE A 128 -5.65 20.77 -4.84
CA ILE A 128 -5.59 19.39 -5.26
C ILE A 128 -6.94 18.96 -5.85
N ARG A 129 -6.93 18.64 -7.14
CA ARG A 129 -8.10 18.10 -7.85
C ARG A 129 -8.33 16.64 -7.44
N ASN A 130 -9.59 16.21 -7.33
CA ASN A 130 -9.97 14.85 -6.91
C ASN A 130 -9.24 14.41 -5.63
N PRO A 131 -9.38 15.16 -4.51
CA PRO A 131 -8.62 14.90 -3.30
C PRO A 131 -8.93 13.52 -2.73
N LEU A 132 -7.88 12.77 -2.44
CA LEU A 132 -7.92 11.53 -1.67
C LEU A 132 -7.01 11.70 -0.45
N ILE A 133 -7.55 11.49 0.73
CA ILE A 133 -6.81 11.62 1.98
C ILE A 133 -5.75 10.50 2.06
N CYS A 134 -4.50 10.90 2.24
CA CYS A 134 -3.35 10.01 2.34
C CYS A 134 -2.63 10.05 3.69
N GLY A 135 -3.05 10.96 4.57
CA GLY A 135 -2.45 11.14 5.89
C GLY A 135 -2.74 12.52 6.43
N TYR A 136 -1.95 12.95 7.39
CA TYR A 136 -2.02 14.28 7.97
C TYR A 136 -0.63 14.81 8.29
N LEU A 137 -0.50 16.13 8.32
CA LEU A 137 0.66 16.85 8.84
C LEU A 137 0.37 17.32 10.27
N GLU A 138 1.35 17.18 11.13
CA GLU A 138 1.34 17.75 12.47
C GLU A 138 2.49 18.75 12.58
N MET A 139 2.19 19.96 13.02
CA MET A 139 3.15 21.05 13.13
C MET A 139 3.08 21.71 14.50
N TYR A 140 4.19 22.34 14.90
CA TYR A 140 4.35 23.12 16.12
C TYR A 140 4.18 22.30 17.40
N GLU A 141 4.50 21.00 17.36
CA GLU A 141 4.49 20.17 18.56
C GLU A 141 5.50 20.66 19.59
N GLY A 142 5.05 20.90 20.82
CA GLY A 142 5.88 21.43 21.90
C GLY A 142 6.22 22.92 21.80
N THR A 143 5.79 23.63 20.76
CA THR A 143 6.08 25.06 20.60
C THR A 143 5.31 25.88 21.61
N LYS A 144 6.02 26.54 22.52
CA LYS A 144 5.46 27.33 23.64
C LYS A 144 4.55 28.47 23.15
N GLY A 145 3.27 28.42 23.56
CA GLY A 145 2.29 29.44 23.22
C GLY A 145 1.67 29.29 21.83
N CYS A 146 1.80 28.12 21.22
CA CYS A 146 1.12 27.73 20.02
C CYS A 146 0.36 26.39 20.24
N GLU A 147 -0.82 26.27 19.68
CA GLU A 147 -1.52 25.00 19.62
C GLU A 147 -0.96 24.18 18.45
N ARG A 148 -0.86 22.87 18.65
CA ARG A 148 -0.49 21.91 17.59
C ARG A 148 -1.48 22.01 16.43
N VAL A 149 -0.96 22.17 15.24
CA VAL A 149 -1.76 22.21 14.00
C VAL A 149 -1.75 20.84 13.37
N THR A 150 -2.94 20.29 13.11
CA THR A 150 -3.13 19.02 12.37
C THR A 150 -3.90 19.33 11.11
N LEU A 151 -3.35 18.97 9.94
CA LEU A 151 -3.94 19.22 8.63
C LEU A 151 -4.01 17.94 7.79
N PRO A 152 -5.12 17.64 7.13
CA PRO A 152 -5.21 16.51 6.22
C PRO A 152 -4.32 16.73 4.99
N VAL A 153 -3.60 15.69 4.60
CA VAL A 153 -2.85 15.65 3.35
C VAL A 153 -3.65 14.89 2.32
N ASN A 154 -3.91 15.54 1.20
CA ASN A 154 -4.59 14.94 0.06
C ASN A 154 -3.61 14.73 -1.09
N LEU A 155 -3.78 13.63 -1.82
CA LEU A 155 -3.20 13.41 -3.13
C LEU A 155 -4.30 13.39 -4.19
N ASN A 156 -3.96 13.69 -5.42
CA ASN A 156 -4.93 13.56 -6.52
C ASN A 156 -5.17 12.07 -6.80
N SER A 157 -6.39 11.59 -6.57
CA SER A 157 -6.76 10.19 -6.73
C SER A 157 -6.49 9.64 -8.13
N LYS A 158 -6.47 10.49 -9.15
CA LYS A 158 -6.13 10.08 -10.52
C LYS A 158 -4.71 9.55 -10.69
N PHE A 159 -3.77 9.96 -9.84
CA PHE A 159 -2.41 9.41 -9.84
C PHE A 159 -2.29 8.10 -9.05
N ILE A 160 -3.25 7.80 -8.18
CA ILE A 160 -3.21 6.62 -7.32
C ILE A 160 -4.03 5.47 -7.92
N ILE A 161 -5.22 5.79 -8.47
CA ILE A 161 -6.15 4.80 -9.00
C ILE A 161 -6.21 4.86 -10.52
N GLY A 162 -5.88 6.03 -11.10
CA GLY A 162 -5.82 6.32 -12.53
C GLY A 162 -7.13 6.20 -13.30
N PRO A 163 -7.25 6.83 -14.47
CA PRO A 163 -8.15 6.42 -15.53
C PRO A 163 -7.56 5.25 -16.36
N GLU A 164 -6.23 5.16 -16.44
CA GLU A 164 -5.49 4.22 -17.31
C GLU A 164 -4.36 3.58 -16.50
N GLY A 165 -4.65 2.62 -15.66
CA GLY A 165 -3.64 1.90 -14.90
C GLY A 165 -2.73 2.81 -14.03
N ALA A 166 -2.84 2.70 -12.75
CA ALA A 166 -1.95 3.34 -11.80
C ALA A 166 -1.11 2.29 -11.08
N HIS A 167 0.09 2.68 -10.67
CA HIS A 167 0.97 1.82 -9.90
C HIS A 167 1.44 2.56 -8.64
N LEU A 168 1.14 2.00 -7.48
CA LEU A 168 1.58 2.52 -6.19
C LEU A 168 2.48 1.49 -5.51
N ASN A 169 3.69 1.89 -5.18
CA ASN A 169 4.62 1.08 -4.39
C ASN A 169 4.78 1.66 -2.98
N ILE A 170 4.58 0.84 -1.95
CA ILE A 170 4.75 1.21 -0.56
C ILE A 170 5.96 0.46 0.00
N SER A 171 7.03 1.20 0.27
CA SER A 171 8.28 0.67 0.84
C SER A 171 8.43 1.09 2.30
N GLY A 172 9.07 0.25 3.10
CA GLY A 172 9.33 0.54 4.52
C GLY A 172 10.09 -0.57 5.22
N ILE A 173 10.52 -0.31 6.44
CA ILE A 173 11.26 -1.26 7.28
C ILE A 173 10.36 -2.47 7.59
N SER A 174 10.92 -3.67 7.49
CA SER A 174 10.23 -4.92 7.83
C SER A 174 9.99 -5.03 9.34
N GLY A 175 8.85 -5.61 9.73
CA GLY A 175 8.54 -5.93 11.13
C GLY A 175 7.65 -4.93 11.87
N LEU A 176 7.46 -3.71 11.36
CA LEU A 176 6.62 -2.69 12.01
C LEU A 176 5.18 -2.64 11.47
N ALA A 177 4.75 -3.59 10.65
CA ALA A 177 3.43 -3.65 9.99
C ALA A 177 3.03 -2.37 9.22
N SER A 178 3.85 -1.33 9.21
CA SER A 178 3.56 0.00 8.66
C SER A 178 3.14 -0.03 7.19
N LYS A 179 3.72 -0.92 6.38
CA LYS A 179 3.40 -1.05 4.94
C LYS A 179 1.97 -1.52 4.73
N THR A 180 1.59 -2.62 5.37
CA THR A 180 0.23 -3.21 5.25
C THR A 180 -0.81 -2.28 5.85
N SER A 181 -0.54 -1.70 7.03
CA SER A 181 -1.45 -0.76 7.68
C SER A 181 -1.69 0.49 6.83
N TYR A 182 -0.64 1.05 6.24
CA TYR A 182 -0.78 2.22 5.37
C TYR A 182 -1.51 1.88 4.06
N ALA A 183 -1.22 0.72 3.46
CA ALA A 183 -1.97 0.25 2.28
C ALA A 183 -3.46 0.09 2.59
N MET A 184 -3.80 -0.51 3.74
CA MET A 184 -5.20 -0.67 4.16
C MET A 184 -5.87 0.68 4.44
N PHE A 185 -5.16 1.62 5.05
CA PHE A 185 -5.65 2.99 5.23
C PHE A 185 -6.00 3.65 3.88
N LEU A 186 -5.10 3.60 2.91
CA LEU A 186 -5.34 4.17 1.58
C LEU A 186 -6.52 3.49 0.86
N LEU A 187 -6.57 2.16 0.86
CA LEU A 187 -7.65 1.40 0.22
C LEU A 187 -9.00 1.70 0.87
N LYS A 188 -9.03 1.86 2.21
CA LYS A 188 -10.24 2.24 2.92
C LYS A 188 -10.67 3.67 2.58
N ALA A 189 -9.74 4.62 2.51
CA ALA A 189 -10.01 5.99 2.09
C ALA A 189 -10.57 6.04 0.65
N ILE A 190 -10.05 5.19 -0.26
CA ILE A 190 -10.56 5.02 -1.61
C ILE A 190 -12.00 4.47 -1.57
N GLN A 191 -12.24 3.37 -0.85
CA GLN A 191 -13.59 2.80 -0.74
C GLN A 191 -14.60 3.83 -0.25
N ASP A 192 -14.29 4.57 0.82
CA ASP A 192 -15.18 5.57 1.40
C ASP A 192 -15.43 6.74 0.45
N SER A 193 -14.41 7.18 -0.28
CA SER A 193 -14.53 8.24 -1.27
C SER A 193 -15.50 7.86 -2.39
N TYR A 194 -15.35 6.64 -2.94
CA TYR A 194 -16.22 6.14 -4.01
C TYR A 194 -17.64 5.83 -3.52
N MET A 195 -17.80 5.29 -2.32
CA MET A 195 -19.12 5.07 -1.75
C MET A 195 -19.89 6.37 -1.52
N LYS A 196 -19.19 7.45 -1.11
CA LYS A 196 -19.81 8.79 -0.98
C LYS A 196 -20.21 9.40 -2.35
N LYS A 197 -19.40 9.19 -3.40
CA LYS A 197 -19.71 9.65 -4.76
C LYS A 197 -20.92 8.93 -5.33
N ASN A 198 -20.93 7.60 -5.25
CA ASN A 198 -22.01 6.75 -5.80
C ASN A 198 -23.38 6.96 -5.14
N SER A 199 -23.44 7.69 -4.01
CA SER A 199 -24.70 8.11 -3.39
C SER A 199 -25.33 9.37 -4.02
N LYS A 200 -24.56 10.09 -4.85
CA LYS A 200 -24.99 11.39 -5.41
C LYS A 200 -25.17 11.40 -6.92
N ASP A 201 -24.36 10.61 -7.65
CA ASP A 201 -24.39 10.53 -9.11
C ASP A 201 -24.41 9.07 -9.57
N GLU A 202 -25.33 8.76 -10.46
CA GLU A 202 -25.49 7.43 -11.02
C GLU A 202 -24.32 7.10 -11.99
N ASP A 203 -23.53 6.10 -11.64
CA ASP A 203 -22.95 5.07 -12.47
C ASP A 203 -21.65 5.22 -13.29
N GLU A 204 -21.03 6.36 -13.50
CA GLU A 204 -19.87 6.39 -14.43
C GLU A 204 -18.51 6.04 -13.79
N ASP A 205 -18.31 6.21 -12.50
CA ASP A 205 -17.03 6.04 -11.85
C ASP A 205 -17.14 5.22 -10.56
N ASN A 206 -16.83 3.93 -10.64
CA ASN A 206 -16.94 3.01 -9.51
C ASN A 206 -15.70 2.12 -9.40
N VAL A 207 -15.47 1.54 -8.23
CA VAL A 207 -14.28 0.76 -7.89
C VAL A 207 -14.66 -0.55 -7.20
N ALA A 208 -13.89 -1.59 -7.46
CA ALA A 208 -13.83 -2.81 -6.64
C ALA A 208 -12.37 -3.12 -6.29
N PHE A 209 -12.17 -4.00 -5.32
CA PHE A 209 -10.85 -4.32 -4.80
C PHE A 209 -10.61 -5.82 -4.83
N VAL A 210 -9.41 -6.23 -5.26
CA VAL A 210 -8.95 -7.60 -5.19
C VAL A 210 -7.63 -7.63 -4.42
N LEU A 211 -7.66 -8.19 -3.22
CA LEU A 211 -6.56 -8.23 -2.28
C LEU A 211 -6.04 -9.65 -2.13
N PHE A 212 -4.72 -9.82 -2.14
CA PHE A 212 -4.09 -11.11 -1.89
C PHE A 212 -3.50 -11.15 -0.49
N ASN A 213 -4.03 -12.02 0.37
CA ASN A 213 -3.43 -12.29 1.66
C ASN A 213 -2.25 -13.23 1.47
N VAL A 214 -1.03 -12.69 1.56
CA VAL A 214 0.22 -13.43 1.31
C VAL A 214 0.96 -13.82 2.58
N LYS A 215 0.51 -13.34 3.75
CA LYS A 215 1.17 -13.59 5.03
C LYS A 215 0.16 -13.67 6.18
N GLY A 216 0.24 -14.73 6.98
CA GLY A 216 -0.55 -14.87 8.20
C GLY A 216 -2.06 -14.65 7.98
N LYS A 217 -2.67 -13.92 8.89
CA LYS A 217 -4.09 -13.51 8.85
C LYS A 217 -4.26 -12.02 8.53
N ASP A 218 -3.24 -11.32 8.07
CA ASP A 218 -3.16 -9.85 8.01
C ASP A 218 -4.38 -9.19 7.33
N LEU A 219 -4.93 -9.82 6.27
CA LEU A 219 -6.07 -9.29 5.54
C LEU A 219 -7.38 -10.06 5.77
N LEU A 220 -7.40 -11.09 6.63
CA LEU A 220 -8.53 -12.00 6.76
C LEU A 220 -9.59 -11.56 7.79
N ALA A 221 -9.48 -10.34 8.32
CA ALA A 221 -10.42 -9.73 9.25
C ALA A 221 -10.65 -8.23 9.00
N ILE A 222 -10.44 -7.75 7.76
CA ILE A 222 -10.55 -6.33 7.42
C ILE A 222 -11.98 -5.78 7.48
N ASP A 223 -12.99 -6.64 7.62
CA ASP A 223 -14.38 -6.30 7.86
C ASP A 223 -14.74 -6.23 9.36
N GLN A 224 -13.74 -6.29 10.25
CA GLN A 224 -13.91 -6.20 11.69
C GLN A 224 -13.26 -4.94 12.24
N ILE A 225 -13.84 -4.39 13.32
CA ILE A 225 -13.26 -3.26 14.04
C ILE A 225 -12.12 -3.78 14.90
N ASN A 226 -11.01 -3.04 14.96
CA ASN A 226 -9.91 -3.32 15.88
C ASN A 226 -10.40 -3.20 17.33
N ASP A 227 -10.09 -4.17 18.17
CA ASP A 227 -10.43 -4.19 19.58
C ASP A 227 -9.40 -3.50 20.49
N PHE A 228 -8.22 -3.16 19.91
CA PHE A 228 -7.09 -2.55 20.65
C PHE A 228 -6.58 -3.40 21.83
N ALA A 229 -6.79 -4.72 21.80
CA ALA A 229 -6.49 -5.61 22.93
C ALA A 229 -5.00 -5.63 23.32
N ASP A 230 -4.11 -5.35 22.38
CA ASP A 230 -2.65 -5.33 22.60
C ASP A 230 -2.15 -3.98 23.16
N GLU A 231 -3.01 -2.97 23.27
CA GLU A 231 -2.64 -1.66 23.80
C GLU A 231 -2.67 -1.64 25.32
N SER A 232 -1.75 -0.90 25.92
CA SER A 232 -1.69 -0.73 27.40
C SER A 232 -2.93 -0.06 27.98
N ASN A 233 -3.61 0.77 27.18
CA ASN A 233 -4.89 1.39 27.49
C ASN A 233 -5.79 1.37 26.25
N PRO A 234 -6.58 0.29 26.04
CA PRO A 234 -7.41 0.13 24.85
C PRO A 234 -8.45 1.24 24.62
N GLU A 235 -9.04 1.75 25.68
CA GLU A 235 -10.06 2.82 25.58
C GLU A 235 -9.44 4.15 25.11
N ALA A 236 -8.29 4.51 25.67
CA ALA A 236 -7.59 5.73 25.27
C ALA A 236 -7.07 5.64 23.84
N ALA A 237 -6.49 4.50 23.44
CA ALA A 237 -6.03 4.24 22.08
C ALA A 237 -7.18 4.29 21.07
N ARG A 238 -8.31 3.70 21.41
CA ARG A 238 -9.51 3.76 20.60
C ARG A 238 -10.01 5.18 20.41
N LYS A 239 -10.14 5.95 21.49
CA LYS A 239 -10.59 7.34 21.47
C LYS A 239 -9.67 8.20 20.61
N ASP A 240 -8.35 8.11 20.80
CA ASP A 240 -7.35 8.85 20.01
C ASP A 240 -7.44 8.53 18.52
N THR A 241 -7.59 7.25 18.18
CA THR A 241 -7.74 6.80 16.79
C THR A 241 -9.02 7.38 16.17
N PHE A 242 -10.16 7.31 16.85
CA PHE A 242 -11.43 7.84 16.34
C PHE A 242 -11.37 9.36 16.14
N GLU A 243 -10.78 10.11 17.09
CA GLU A 243 -10.58 11.55 16.95
C GLU A 243 -9.69 11.92 15.76
N LYS A 244 -8.65 11.14 15.49
CA LYS A 244 -7.77 11.32 14.30
C LYS A 244 -8.54 11.08 13.00
N TYR A 245 -9.33 10.03 12.92
CA TYR A 245 -10.16 9.75 11.73
C TYR A 245 -11.21 10.85 11.51
N GLU A 246 -11.86 11.33 12.56
CA GLU A 246 -12.82 12.43 12.49
C GLU A 246 -12.18 13.72 11.97
N LYS A 247 -10.99 14.09 12.50
CA LYS A 247 -10.22 15.25 12.00
C LYS A 247 -9.88 15.15 10.51
N LEU A 248 -9.70 13.93 10.00
CA LEU A 248 -9.46 13.66 8.58
C LEU A 248 -10.74 13.63 7.76
N GLY A 249 -11.92 13.72 8.38
CA GLY A 249 -13.20 13.53 7.69
C GLY A 249 -13.45 12.10 7.20
N LEU A 250 -12.75 11.13 7.79
CA LEU A 250 -12.90 9.70 7.51
C LEU A 250 -13.75 9.03 8.59
N ALA A 251 -14.50 7.99 8.20
CA ALA A 251 -15.17 7.13 9.16
C ALA A 251 -14.19 6.09 9.71
N ALA A 252 -14.11 5.97 11.04
CA ALA A 252 -13.34 4.90 11.71
C ALA A 252 -14.14 3.59 11.69
N GLU A 253 -14.45 3.09 10.49
CA GLU A 253 -15.22 1.88 10.24
C GLU A 253 -14.40 0.86 9.45
N PRO A 254 -14.68 -0.44 9.59
CA PRO A 254 -14.02 -1.48 8.81
C PRO A 254 -14.41 -1.41 7.32
N PHE A 255 -13.74 -2.21 6.49
CA PHE A 255 -14.15 -2.37 5.09
C PHE A 255 -15.57 -2.92 4.98
N LYS A 256 -16.31 -2.41 3.98
CA LYS A 256 -17.66 -2.87 3.66
C LYS A 256 -17.63 -3.82 2.45
N ASN A 257 -18.65 -4.67 2.36
CA ASN A 257 -18.85 -5.60 1.23
C ASN A 257 -17.65 -6.54 1.01
N VAL A 258 -17.03 -7.03 2.08
CA VAL A 258 -15.87 -7.93 2.00
C VAL A 258 -16.32 -9.36 1.74
N ARG A 259 -15.62 -10.02 0.82
CA ARG A 259 -15.76 -11.45 0.51
C ARG A 259 -14.41 -12.14 0.59
N TYR A 260 -14.35 -13.24 1.33
CA TYR A 260 -13.14 -14.03 1.52
C TYR A 260 -13.15 -15.28 0.65
N TYR A 261 -12.00 -15.60 0.06
CA TYR A 261 -11.79 -16.82 -0.72
C TYR A 261 -10.65 -17.60 -0.09
N TYR A 262 -11.00 -18.70 0.61
CA TYR A 262 -10.03 -19.58 1.23
C TYR A 262 -9.67 -20.72 0.28
N PRO A 263 -8.39 -21.17 0.23
CA PRO A 263 -8.05 -22.37 -0.51
C PRO A 263 -8.83 -23.56 0.04
N TYR A 264 -9.31 -24.42 -0.82
CA TYR A 264 -9.94 -25.66 -0.35
C TYR A 264 -9.02 -26.40 0.62
N SER A 265 -9.56 -26.82 1.74
CA SER A 265 -8.81 -27.35 2.86
C SER A 265 -9.56 -28.48 3.52
N ILE A 266 -8.83 -29.49 3.99
CA ILE A 266 -9.37 -30.62 4.74
C ILE A 266 -8.98 -30.46 6.22
N PRO A 267 -9.97 -30.25 7.13
CA PRO A 267 -9.70 -30.07 8.55
C PRO A 267 -8.89 -31.21 9.16
N LYS A 268 -8.01 -30.86 10.11
CA LYS A 268 -7.17 -31.82 10.85
C LYS A 268 -6.21 -32.66 9.99
N THR A 269 -5.85 -32.16 8.79
CA THR A 269 -4.88 -32.80 7.90
C THR A 269 -3.76 -31.83 7.50
N ARG A 270 -2.70 -32.35 6.86
CA ARG A 270 -1.64 -31.53 6.26
C ARG A 270 -2.13 -30.63 5.11
N HIS A 271 -3.36 -30.86 4.64
CA HIS A 271 -4.01 -30.11 3.57
C HIS A 271 -4.92 -29.00 4.12
N TRP A 272 -4.64 -28.48 5.31
CA TRP A 272 -5.26 -27.26 5.82
C TRP A 272 -4.45 -26.06 5.32
N ASN A 273 -4.96 -25.38 4.31
CA ASN A 273 -4.23 -24.45 3.44
C ASN A 273 -4.43 -22.96 3.81
N THR A 274 -4.98 -22.68 4.98
CA THR A 274 -5.17 -21.32 5.51
C THR A 274 -4.67 -21.21 6.94
N TYR A 275 -4.35 -19.98 7.39
CA TYR A 275 -4.04 -19.70 8.79
C TYR A 275 -5.29 -19.51 9.67
N MET A 276 -6.47 -19.36 9.07
CA MET A 276 -7.73 -19.34 9.80
C MET A 276 -8.01 -20.71 10.41
N THR A 277 -8.72 -20.74 11.55
CA THR A 277 -9.18 -22.00 12.13
C THR A 277 -10.38 -22.56 11.34
N PRO A 278 -10.66 -23.87 11.44
CA PRO A 278 -11.84 -24.44 10.80
C PRO A 278 -13.14 -23.74 11.22
N GLU A 279 -13.25 -23.37 12.49
CA GLU A 279 -14.41 -22.70 13.07
C GLU A 279 -14.60 -21.29 12.49
N GLU A 280 -13.52 -20.50 12.34
CA GLU A 280 -13.54 -19.19 11.72
C GLU A 280 -13.96 -19.26 10.24
N VAL A 281 -13.43 -20.24 9.50
CA VAL A 281 -13.78 -20.45 8.09
C VAL A 281 -15.27 -20.80 7.94
N GLU A 282 -15.75 -21.75 8.74
CA GLU A 282 -17.17 -22.17 8.72
C GLU A 282 -18.12 -21.04 9.15
N ASP A 283 -17.74 -20.21 10.11
CA ASP A 283 -18.53 -19.05 10.54
C ASP A 283 -18.66 -18.03 9.40
N ASN A 284 -17.56 -17.72 8.70
CA ASN A 284 -17.59 -16.82 7.56
C ASN A 284 -18.42 -17.38 6.39
N ILE A 285 -18.39 -18.69 6.17
CA ILE A 285 -19.24 -19.36 5.16
C ILE A 285 -20.71 -19.27 5.54
N LYS A 286 -21.06 -19.58 6.78
CA LYS A 286 -22.45 -19.47 7.28
C LYS A 286 -23.00 -18.05 7.18
N LYS A 287 -22.16 -17.05 7.41
CA LYS A 287 -22.49 -15.63 7.21
C LYS A 287 -22.53 -15.20 5.73
N LYS A 288 -22.30 -16.12 4.79
CA LYS A 288 -22.22 -15.86 3.35
C LYS A 288 -21.14 -14.83 2.96
N LYS A 289 -20.09 -14.69 3.79
CA LYS A 289 -18.96 -13.81 3.56
C LYS A 289 -17.78 -14.52 2.90
N ALA A 290 -17.78 -15.86 2.86
CA ALA A 290 -16.66 -16.62 2.34
C ALA A 290 -17.07 -17.79 1.44
N LYS A 291 -16.15 -18.16 0.55
CA LYS A 291 -16.18 -19.36 -0.27
C LYS A 291 -14.82 -20.07 -0.22
N LYS A 292 -14.83 -21.39 -0.52
CA LYS A 292 -13.61 -22.19 -0.69
C LYS A 292 -13.31 -22.30 -2.19
N PHE A 293 -12.08 -21.95 -2.61
CA PHE A 293 -11.75 -22.04 -4.02
C PHE A 293 -11.01 -23.33 -4.40
N LYS A 294 -11.32 -23.81 -5.60
CA LYS A 294 -10.73 -24.97 -6.26
C LYS A 294 -10.48 -24.66 -7.73
N TYR A 295 -9.67 -25.49 -8.36
CA TYR A 295 -9.40 -25.48 -9.81
C TYR A 295 -9.78 -26.80 -10.44
N ILE A 296 -10.47 -26.76 -11.58
CA ILE A 296 -10.95 -27.95 -12.32
C ILE A 296 -10.27 -27.99 -13.69
N TYR A 297 -9.73 -29.13 -14.06
CA TYR A 297 -8.99 -29.29 -15.31
C TYR A 297 -9.74 -28.74 -16.53
N LYS A 298 -11.04 -29.05 -16.66
CA LYS A 298 -11.86 -28.61 -17.79
C LYS A 298 -11.79 -27.11 -18.09
N TYR A 299 -11.74 -26.28 -17.06
CA TYR A 299 -11.78 -24.82 -17.19
C TYR A 299 -10.42 -24.15 -16.94
N ASP A 300 -9.56 -24.83 -16.17
CA ASP A 300 -8.32 -24.21 -15.66
C ASP A 300 -7.06 -24.74 -16.37
N LYS A 301 -7.20 -25.66 -17.34
CA LYS A 301 -6.08 -26.18 -18.15
C LYS A 301 -5.37 -25.08 -18.95
N GLU A 302 -6.10 -24.03 -19.35
CA GLU A 302 -5.55 -22.90 -20.11
C GLU A 302 -4.53 -22.09 -19.30
N ASN A 303 -4.56 -22.24 -17.98
CA ASN A 303 -3.62 -21.60 -17.04
C ASN A 303 -2.43 -22.51 -16.68
N LEU A 304 -2.20 -23.62 -17.38
CA LEU A 304 -1.09 -24.53 -17.07
C LEU A 304 0.28 -23.85 -17.12
N ASP A 305 0.48 -22.86 -17.98
CA ASP A 305 1.71 -22.08 -18.08
C ASP A 305 2.06 -21.35 -16.77
N LEU A 306 1.06 -20.94 -15.98
CA LEU A 306 1.27 -20.28 -14.70
C LEU A 306 1.95 -21.19 -13.67
N MET A 307 1.85 -22.52 -13.80
CA MET A 307 2.57 -23.47 -12.94
C MET A 307 4.09 -23.44 -13.19
N PHE A 308 4.52 -22.84 -14.29
CA PHE A 308 5.92 -22.76 -14.72
C PHE A 308 6.47 -21.34 -14.67
N ALA A 309 5.70 -20.37 -14.19
CA ALA A 309 6.08 -18.95 -14.17
C ALA A 309 7.42 -18.66 -13.45
N ASN A 310 7.77 -19.45 -12.45
CA ASN A 310 9.01 -19.32 -11.67
C ASN A 310 10.12 -20.29 -12.14
N ILE A 311 9.97 -20.93 -13.31
CA ILE A 311 10.92 -21.93 -13.81
C ILE A 311 11.63 -21.35 -15.01
N ASP A 312 12.96 -21.33 -14.95
CA ASP A 312 13.77 -21.00 -16.12
C ASP A 312 13.61 -22.07 -17.22
N ASP A 313 13.01 -21.68 -18.33
CA ASP A 313 12.80 -22.49 -19.53
C ASP A 313 13.41 -21.80 -20.77
N SER A 314 14.70 -21.53 -20.69
CA SER A 314 15.49 -20.88 -21.76
C SER A 314 15.37 -21.59 -23.12
N THR A 315 14.98 -22.85 -23.13
CA THR A 315 14.79 -23.68 -24.33
C THR A 315 13.33 -23.73 -24.81
N GLN A 316 12.40 -23.04 -24.15
CA GLN A 316 10.95 -23.03 -24.47
C GLN A 316 10.34 -24.44 -24.53
N THR A 317 10.93 -25.37 -23.79
CA THR A 317 10.52 -26.77 -23.81
C THR A 317 9.18 -26.99 -23.09
N MET A 318 8.98 -26.25 -21.98
CA MET A 318 7.71 -26.31 -21.23
C MET A 318 6.57 -25.74 -22.05
N GLU A 319 6.79 -24.62 -22.75
CA GLU A 319 5.85 -24.01 -23.65
C GLU A 319 5.47 -24.94 -24.80
N SER A 320 6.44 -25.64 -25.41
CA SER A 320 6.18 -26.65 -26.44
C SER A 320 5.31 -27.80 -25.95
N ILE A 321 5.53 -28.28 -24.70
CA ILE A 321 4.71 -29.31 -24.09
C ILE A 321 3.27 -28.79 -23.84
N ILE A 322 3.13 -27.59 -23.30
CA ILE A 322 1.82 -26.99 -23.07
C ILE A 322 1.06 -26.83 -24.39
N SER A 323 1.71 -26.33 -25.43
CA SER A 323 1.11 -26.21 -26.77
C SER A 323 0.65 -27.57 -27.33
N TYR A 324 1.46 -28.61 -27.14
CA TYR A 324 1.09 -29.99 -27.52
C TYR A 324 -0.16 -30.46 -26.75
N ILE A 325 -0.24 -30.23 -25.45
CA ILE A 325 -1.39 -30.59 -24.61
C ILE A 325 -2.63 -29.81 -25.05
N MET A 326 -2.51 -28.50 -25.27
CA MET A 326 -3.62 -27.62 -25.65
C MET A 326 -4.17 -27.93 -27.04
N SER A 327 -3.33 -28.42 -27.96
CA SER A 327 -3.78 -28.89 -29.28
C SER A 327 -4.61 -30.17 -29.23
N GLY A 328 -4.74 -30.82 -28.05
CA GLY A 328 -5.53 -32.01 -27.86
C GLY A 328 -4.98 -33.26 -28.58
N GLN A 329 -3.68 -33.27 -28.85
CA GLN A 329 -3.06 -34.41 -29.54
C GLN A 329 -3.01 -35.66 -28.66
N GLY A 330 -3.19 -36.82 -29.28
CA GLY A 330 -3.16 -38.11 -28.61
C GLY A 330 -4.24 -38.25 -27.53
N ARG A 331 -3.88 -38.69 -26.34
CA ARG A 331 -4.82 -38.92 -25.23
C ARG A 331 -5.37 -37.61 -24.64
N PHE A 332 -4.70 -36.43 -24.88
CA PHE A 332 -5.07 -35.18 -24.23
C PHE A 332 -6.43 -34.61 -24.63
N ASN A 333 -7.02 -35.08 -25.75
CA ASN A 333 -8.38 -34.75 -26.14
C ASN A 333 -9.47 -35.43 -25.29
N GLN A 334 -9.11 -36.49 -24.54
CA GLN A 334 -10.02 -37.29 -23.71
C GLN A 334 -9.86 -37.02 -22.21
N VAL A 335 -8.87 -36.19 -21.81
CA VAL A 335 -8.61 -35.90 -20.42
C VAL A 335 -9.75 -35.09 -19.82
N SER A 336 -10.32 -35.61 -18.73
CA SER A 336 -11.49 -35.04 -18.04
C SER A 336 -11.18 -34.33 -16.72
N ASP A 337 -10.15 -34.77 -16.03
CA ASP A 337 -9.78 -34.23 -14.73
C ASP A 337 -8.25 -34.20 -14.52
N TRP A 338 -7.80 -33.61 -13.39
CA TRP A 338 -6.38 -33.49 -13.09
C TRP A 338 -5.66 -34.81 -12.88
N GLN A 339 -6.35 -35.83 -12.38
CA GLN A 339 -5.74 -37.15 -12.19
C GLN A 339 -5.50 -37.84 -13.54
N ASP A 340 -6.50 -37.82 -14.42
CA ASP A 340 -6.40 -38.36 -15.77
C ASP A 340 -5.34 -37.59 -16.60
N PHE A 341 -5.23 -36.25 -16.37
CA PHE A 341 -4.17 -35.46 -16.96
C PHE A 341 -2.77 -35.92 -16.54
N LEU A 342 -2.56 -36.15 -15.22
CA LEU A 342 -1.26 -36.66 -14.73
C LEU A 342 -0.93 -38.03 -15.31
N GLU A 343 -1.91 -38.89 -15.49
CA GLU A 343 -1.72 -40.21 -16.14
C GLU A 343 -1.34 -40.05 -17.60
N ALA A 344 -2.02 -39.19 -18.36
CA ALA A 344 -1.70 -38.90 -19.76
C ALA A 344 -0.26 -38.36 -19.93
N VAL A 345 0.16 -37.46 -19.05
CA VAL A 345 1.55 -36.96 -19.06
C VAL A 345 2.56 -38.05 -18.67
N LYS A 346 2.22 -38.89 -17.69
CA LYS A 346 3.08 -40.01 -17.26
C LYS A 346 3.32 -41.01 -18.37
N GLU A 347 2.34 -41.29 -19.23
CA GLU A 347 2.51 -42.16 -20.41
C GLU A 347 3.58 -41.60 -21.36
N LYS A 348 3.63 -40.28 -21.56
CA LYS A 348 4.67 -39.64 -22.38
C LYS A 348 6.09 -39.69 -21.77
N CYS A 349 6.22 -40.06 -20.51
CA CYS A 349 7.53 -40.21 -19.84
C CYS A 349 8.23 -41.57 -20.16
N SER A 350 7.58 -42.48 -20.91
CA SER A 350 8.16 -43.75 -21.32
C SER A 350 8.73 -43.67 -22.74
N SER A 351 9.82 -44.37 -23.00
CA SER A 351 10.46 -44.39 -24.32
C SER A 351 9.65 -45.15 -25.40
N GLU A 352 8.74 -46.03 -24.97
CA GLU A 352 7.89 -46.82 -25.88
C GLU A 352 6.78 -45.96 -26.50
N THR A 353 6.25 -45.02 -25.76
CA THR A 353 5.13 -44.16 -26.20
C THR A 353 5.58 -42.86 -26.86
N SER A 354 6.70 -42.29 -26.42
CA SER A 354 7.22 -41.02 -26.93
C SER A 354 8.15 -41.18 -28.16
N GLY A 355 8.65 -42.38 -28.42
CA GLY A 355 9.48 -42.65 -29.62
C GLY A 355 8.79 -42.43 -30.94
N LYS A 356 7.47 -42.23 -30.95
CA LYS A 356 6.66 -41.88 -32.14
C LYS A 356 6.48 -40.35 -32.29
N ASP A 357 6.56 -39.59 -31.23
CA ASP A 357 6.50 -38.12 -31.24
C ASP A 357 7.93 -37.57 -31.27
N LYS A 358 8.49 -37.40 -32.46
CA LYS A 358 9.89 -37.00 -32.66
C LYS A 358 10.23 -35.58 -32.21
N GLU A 359 9.24 -34.80 -31.79
CA GLU A 359 9.42 -33.34 -31.57
C GLU A 359 9.79 -32.98 -30.12
N ILE A 360 9.33 -33.71 -29.12
CA ILE A 360 9.61 -33.39 -27.70
C ILE A 360 10.36 -34.53 -27.01
N PRO A 361 11.56 -34.27 -26.46
CA PRO A 361 12.35 -35.31 -25.77
C PRO A 361 11.65 -35.87 -24.53
N VAL A 362 11.80 -37.19 -24.28
CA VAL A 362 11.28 -37.87 -23.08
C VAL A 362 11.78 -37.21 -21.78
N ALA A 363 13.03 -36.74 -21.77
CA ALA A 363 13.59 -36.04 -20.61
C ALA A 363 12.81 -34.78 -20.25
N SER A 364 12.29 -34.06 -21.27
CA SER A 364 11.44 -32.86 -21.09
C SER A 364 10.09 -33.22 -20.50
N TRP A 365 9.44 -34.28 -21.00
CA TRP A 365 8.21 -34.83 -20.42
C TRP A 365 8.40 -35.26 -18.96
N ARG A 366 9.53 -35.88 -18.61
CA ARG A 366 9.85 -36.25 -17.23
C ARG A 366 10.06 -35.02 -16.33
N LYS A 367 10.70 -33.95 -16.84
CA LYS A 367 10.86 -32.67 -16.10
C LYS A 367 9.47 -32.06 -15.88
N PHE A 368 8.66 -31.94 -16.92
CA PHE A 368 7.30 -31.44 -16.87
C PHE A 368 6.44 -32.22 -15.87
N TYR A 369 6.41 -33.57 -15.97
CA TYR A 369 5.64 -34.41 -15.06
C TYR A 369 6.02 -34.20 -13.59
N ARG A 370 7.30 -34.10 -13.25
CA ARG A 370 7.73 -33.90 -11.87
C ARG A 370 7.20 -32.60 -11.28
N ILE A 371 7.17 -31.53 -12.07
CA ILE A 371 6.68 -30.21 -11.66
C ILE A 371 5.17 -30.27 -11.44
N ILE A 372 4.41 -30.66 -12.44
CA ILE A 372 2.95 -30.67 -12.34
C ILE A 372 2.43 -31.67 -11.32
N ASN A 373 3.04 -32.84 -11.22
CA ASN A 373 2.64 -33.85 -10.25
C ASN A 373 2.80 -33.32 -8.81
N LYS A 374 3.90 -32.63 -8.51
CA LYS A 374 4.09 -31.97 -7.21
C LYS A 374 3.02 -30.89 -6.98
N SER A 375 2.82 -30.00 -7.95
CA SER A 375 1.86 -28.90 -7.83
C SER A 375 0.41 -29.37 -7.66
N ILE A 376 0.00 -30.41 -8.41
CA ILE A 376 -1.38 -30.92 -8.39
C ILE A 376 -1.65 -31.80 -7.17
N THR A 377 -0.71 -32.65 -6.76
CA THR A 377 -0.95 -33.67 -5.71
C THR A 377 -0.70 -33.17 -4.30
N ASP A 378 0.15 -32.15 -4.13
CA ASP A 378 0.63 -31.70 -2.83
C ASP A 378 -0.42 -31.04 -1.95
N ASN A 379 -1.44 -30.44 -2.57
CA ASN A 379 -2.63 -29.95 -1.87
C ASN A 379 -3.91 -30.23 -2.68
N LYS A 380 -5.06 -30.02 -2.11
CA LYS A 380 -6.35 -30.42 -2.67
C LYS A 380 -7.10 -29.30 -3.41
N ILE A 381 -6.43 -28.20 -3.77
CA ILE A 381 -7.07 -27.12 -4.54
C ILE A 381 -7.34 -27.52 -6.00
N PHE A 382 -6.52 -28.42 -6.56
CA PHE A 382 -6.78 -29.04 -7.86
C PHE A 382 -7.71 -30.23 -7.66
N ALA A 383 -8.95 -30.07 -8.08
CA ALA A 383 -10.04 -31.00 -7.79
C ALA A 383 -10.72 -31.50 -9.05
N ARG A 384 -11.59 -32.49 -8.90
CA ARG A 384 -12.39 -33.06 -9.98
C ARG A 384 -13.64 -32.24 -10.24
N ASP A 385 -14.27 -31.71 -9.18
CA ASP A 385 -15.54 -31.01 -9.20
C ASP A 385 -15.57 -29.84 -8.23
N ILE A 386 -16.53 -28.96 -8.43
CA ILE A 386 -16.90 -27.87 -7.54
C ILE A 386 -18.34 -28.11 -7.08
N ARG A 387 -18.59 -27.96 -5.78
CA ARG A 387 -19.89 -28.11 -5.16
C ARG A 387 -20.35 -26.76 -4.62
N GLU A 388 -21.22 -26.10 -5.34
CA GLU A 388 -21.74 -24.80 -4.95
C GLU A 388 -22.52 -24.86 -3.63
N GLU A 389 -23.21 -25.99 -3.37
CA GLU A 389 -23.88 -26.27 -2.09
C GLU A 389 -22.93 -26.29 -0.89
N ASP A 390 -21.65 -26.64 -1.10
CA ASP A 390 -20.59 -26.63 -0.09
C ASP A 390 -19.83 -25.28 -0.03
N SER A 391 -20.37 -24.23 -0.67
CA SER A 391 -19.76 -22.90 -0.79
C SER A 391 -18.39 -22.93 -1.48
N GLU A 392 -18.27 -23.78 -2.50
CA GLU A 392 -17.07 -23.88 -3.34
C GLU A 392 -17.20 -23.01 -4.60
N THR A 393 -16.07 -22.57 -5.17
CA THR A 393 -16.04 -21.73 -6.37
C THR A 393 -14.68 -21.84 -7.07
N ARG A 394 -14.56 -21.34 -8.30
CA ARG A 394 -13.29 -21.00 -8.95
C ARG A 394 -13.01 -19.53 -8.72
N ILE A 395 -11.73 -19.14 -8.67
CA ILE A 395 -11.35 -17.73 -8.54
C ILE A 395 -11.80 -16.94 -9.76
N GLY A 396 -11.56 -17.47 -10.98
CA GLY A 396 -12.03 -16.84 -12.21
C GLY A 396 -13.53 -16.57 -12.21
N ASP A 397 -14.38 -17.55 -11.82
CA ASP A 397 -15.83 -17.35 -11.74
C ASP A 397 -16.22 -16.32 -10.69
N ALA A 398 -15.54 -16.31 -9.54
CA ALA A 398 -15.82 -15.34 -8.48
C ALA A 398 -15.49 -13.90 -8.90
N LEU A 399 -14.37 -13.70 -9.60
CA LEU A 399 -13.93 -12.37 -10.05
C LEU A 399 -14.70 -11.87 -11.27
N LYS A 400 -15.15 -12.77 -12.15
CA LYS A 400 -16.01 -12.44 -13.29
C LYS A 400 -17.29 -11.70 -12.88
N TYR A 401 -17.85 -12.03 -11.71
CA TYR A 401 -19.06 -11.43 -11.17
C TYR A 401 -18.80 -10.40 -10.06
N ILE A 402 -17.59 -9.85 -9.98
CA ILE A 402 -17.26 -8.79 -9.02
C ILE A 402 -18.10 -7.54 -9.27
N LYS A 403 -18.62 -6.95 -8.19
CA LYS A 403 -19.51 -5.78 -8.27
C LYS A 403 -18.84 -4.54 -7.70
N LYS A 404 -19.39 -3.38 -8.07
CA LYS A 404 -18.95 -2.09 -7.51
C LYS A 404 -18.94 -2.10 -5.98
N ASN A 405 -17.90 -1.51 -5.39
CA ASN A 405 -17.66 -1.39 -3.94
C ASN A 405 -17.44 -2.73 -3.20
N GLU A 406 -17.32 -3.87 -3.89
CA GLU A 406 -16.92 -5.13 -3.26
C GLU A 406 -15.40 -5.17 -3.03
N VAL A 407 -15.01 -5.86 -1.97
CA VAL A 407 -13.62 -6.15 -1.63
C VAL A 407 -13.46 -7.67 -1.58
N HIS A 408 -12.75 -8.22 -2.55
CA HIS A 408 -12.46 -9.65 -2.63
C HIS A 408 -11.08 -9.91 -2.04
N VAL A 409 -11.00 -10.71 -0.99
CA VAL A 409 -9.75 -11.10 -0.34
C VAL A 409 -9.47 -12.56 -0.64
N ILE A 410 -8.38 -12.82 -1.37
CA ILE A 410 -7.96 -14.16 -1.78
C ILE A 410 -6.81 -14.60 -0.87
N ASP A 411 -7.01 -15.65 -0.08
CA ASP A 411 -6.00 -16.17 0.82
C ASP A 411 -5.06 -17.15 0.12
N ILE A 412 -3.80 -16.76 0.00
CA ILE A 412 -2.74 -17.59 -0.59
C ILE A 412 -1.56 -17.79 0.36
N ALA A 413 -1.66 -17.27 1.58
CA ALA A 413 -0.54 -17.16 2.52
C ALA A 413 0.11 -18.51 2.88
N LYS A 414 -0.64 -19.60 2.86
CA LYS A 414 -0.14 -20.93 3.23
C LYS A 414 0.12 -21.84 2.01
N LEU A 415 -0.15 -21.35 0.83
CA LEU A 415 0.17 -22.05 -0.41
C LEU A 415 1.67 -21.95 -0.73
N SER A 416 2.22 -22.94 -1.44
CA SER A 416 3.58 -22.87 -1.98
C SER A 416 3.69 -21.84 -3.09
N GLU A 417 4.89 -21.31 -3.34
CA GLU A 417 5.13 -20.21 -4.30
C GLU A 417 4.58 -20.49 -5.70
N ASP A 418 4.69 -21.72 -6.20
CA ASP A 418 4.13 -22.15 -7.47
C ASP A 418 2.60 -22.00 -7.53
N LYS A 419 1.92 -22.33 -6.43
CA LYS A 419 0.47 -22.18 -6.30
C LYS A 419 0.02 -20.75 -6.04
N GLN A 420 0.82 -19.99 -5.28
CA GLN A 420 0.59 -18.55 -5.13
C GLN A 420 0.66 -17.86 -6.50
N ALA A 421 1.68 -18.15 -7.31
CA ALA A 421 1.84 -17.63 -8.66
C ALA A 421 0.67 -18.04 -9.57
N TYR A 422 0.22 -19.29 -9.48
CA TYR A 422 -0.93 -19.79 -10.24
C TYR A 422 -2.22 -19.03 -9.90
N VAL A 423 -2.56 -18.93 -8.61
CA VAL A 423 -3.78 -18.23 -8.15
C VAL A 423 -3.74 -16.75 -8.51
N PHE A 424 -2.57 -16.12 -8.32
CA PHE A 424 -2.37 -14.71 -8.67
C PHE A 424 -2.51 -14.47 -10.17
N GLY A 425 -1.88 -15.30 -10.99
CA GLY A 425 -1.92 -15.20 -12.44
C GLY A 425 -3.34 -15.44 -13.02
N ASP A 426 -4.07 -16.44 -12.50
CA ASP A 426 -5.48 -16.71 -12.86
C ASP A 426 -6.37 -15.49 -12.55
N ALA A 427 -6.23 -14.95 -11.34
CA ALA A 427 -6.99 -13.76 -10.95
C ALA A 427 -6.67 -12.55 -11.83
N LEU A 428 -5.39 -12.28 -12.13
CA LEU A 428 -4.99 -11.17 -13.00
C LEU A 428 -5.50 -11.34 -14.44
N ARG A 429 -5.42 -12.55 -15.01
CA ARG A 429 -5.99 -12.84 -16.35
C ARG A 429 -7.48 -12.58 -16.37
N THR A 430 -8.20 -13.08 -15.38
CA THR A 430 -9.66 -12.87 -15.29
C THR A 430 -10.01 -11.39 -15.20
N ILE A 431 -9.29 -10.61 -14.36
CA ILE A 431 -9.49 -9.15 -14.22
C ILE A 431 -9.20 -8.46 -15.55
N TYR A 432 -8.10 -8.81 -16.21
CA TYR A 432 -7.72 -8.25 -17.50
C TYR A 432 -8.78 -8.51 -18.57
N ASP A 433 -9.23 -9.74 -18.70
CA ASP A 433 -10.26 -10.13 -19.67
C ASP A 433 -11.60 -9.45 -19.37
N LEU A 434 -11.93 -9.31 -18.08
CA LEU A 434 -13.13 -8.61 -17.63
C LEU A 434 -13.09 -7.13 -18.03
N GLN A 435 -11.95 -6.45 -17.83
CA GLN A 435 -11.77 -5.04 -18.18
C GLN A 435 -11.68 -4.80 -19.71
N LEU A 436 -11.20 -5.78 -20.46
CA LEU A 436 -11.24 -5.76 -21.93
C LEU A 436 -12.63 -6.07 -22.52
N GLY A 437 -13.62 -6.39 -21.66
CA GLY A 437 -14.97 -6.71 -22.12
C GLY A 437 -15.13 -8.07 -22.77
N GLN A 438 -14.21 -9.01 -22.53
CA GLN A 438 -14.30 -10.38 -23.08
C GLN A 438 -15.57 -11.13 -22.63
N TYR A 439 -16.13 -10.71 -21.49
CA TYR A 439 -17.37 -11.27 -20.95
C TYR A 439 -18.59 -10.39 -21.19
N SER A 440 -18.48 -9.40 -22.10
CA SER A 440 -19.59 -8.49 -22.43
C SER A 440 -20.78 -9.25 -23.01
N GLY A 441 -21.97 -9.00 -22.45
CA GLY A 441 -23.20 -9.68 -22.86
C GLY A 441 -23.52 -10.99 -22.13
N GLU A 442 -22.64 -11.47 -21.28
CA GLU A 442 -22.98 -12.56 -20.38
C GLU A 442 -23.89 -12.09 -19.24
N GLU A 443 -24.92 -12.87 -18.94
CA GLU A 443 -25.90 -12.53 -17.91
C GLU A 443 -25.26 -12.39 -16.53
N GLY A 444 -25.52 -11.28 -15.85
CA GLY A 444 -25.01 -11.00 -14.51
C GLY A 444 -23.59 -10.42 -14.46
N VAL A 445 -22.89 -10.31 -15.58
CA VAL A 445 -21.57 -9.65 -15.65
C VAL A 445 -21.76 -8.16 -15.85
N ASN A 446 -21.35 -7.38 -14.83
CA ASN A 446 -21.35 -5.92 -14.86
C ASN A 446 -20.09 -5.39 -14.16
N PRO A 447 -18.97 -5.33 -14.89
CA PRO A 447 -17.68 -5.00 -14.30
C PRO A 447 -17.67 -3.58 -13.74
N PRO A 448 -17.00 -3.36 -12.60
CA PRO A 448 -16.71 -2.01 -12.14
C PRO A 448 -15.78 -1.30 -13.13
N SER A 449 -15.87 0.03 -13.19
CA SER A 449 -15.00 0.82 -14.08
C SER A 449 -13.52 0.71 -13.71
N ARG A 450 -13.22 0.38 -12.44
CA ARG A 450 -11.86 0.14 -11.93
C ARG A 450 -11.81 -1.03 -10.96
N ILE A 451 -10.73 -1.81 -11.07
CA ILE A 451 -10.36 -2.85 -10.10
C ILE A 451 -8.97 -2.52 -9.56
N VAL A 452 -8.85 -2.37 -8.25
CA VAL A 452 -7.61 -2.03 -7.54
C VAL A 452 -7.06 -3.25 -6.83
#